data_eebca65635a2d47fa10bbd0d96d4eaa3
#
_entry.id   eebca65635a2d47fa10bbd0d96d4eaa3
#
_cell.length_a   1.000
_cell.length_b   1.000
_cell.length_c   1.000
_cell.angle_alpha   90.00
_cell.angle_beta   90.00
_cell.angle_gamma   90.00
#
_symmetry.space_group_name_H-M   'P 1'
#
loop_
_entity.id
_entity.type
_entity.pdbx_description
1 polymer ?
#
loop_
_entity_poly.entity_id
_entity_poly.type
_entity_poly.pdbx_seq_one_letter_code
_entity_poly.pdbx_strand_id
1 'polypeptide(L)'
;RAGKMMMAKFDPQNVPDTFRCGLMKLGCCYAMDVMQMDAFAEIKNYAGRVCIVHGTKDKIVDVSYAKRAAEAYKSTMPIGMQDSKRVQLHFIDGGGHMFSKKHDVIAMKLLKEFAAKHE
;
A
#
# COMPACT_ATOMS: atom_id res chain seq x y z
N ARG A 1 15.74 2.45 -0.74
CA ARG A 1 14.29 2.38 -1.02
C ARG A 1 13.45 2.51 0.26
N ALA A 2 13.77 1.74 1.32
CA ALA A 2 13.03 1.83 2.57
C ALA A 2 13.08 3.23 3.18
N GLY A 3 14.24 3.88 3.17
CA GLY A 3 14.37 5.24 3.64
C GLY A 3 13.49 6.23 2.87
N LYS A 4 13.38 6.06 1.55
CA LYS A 4 12.53 6.90 0.72
C LYS A 4 11.04 6.63 0.98
N MET A 5 10.65 5.37 1.14
CA MET A 5 9.27 5.00 1.48
C MET A 5 8.84 5.53 2.85
N MET A 6 9.78 5.57 3.79
CA MET A 6 9.54 6.03 5.15
C MET A 6 9.71 7.54 5.32
N MET A 7 10.02 8.26 4.25
CA MET A 7 10.39 9.69 4.29
C MET A 7 11.56 9.97 5.24
N ALA A 8 12.38 8.96 5.51
CA ALA A 8 13.49 9.06 6.44
C ALA A 8 14.77 9.52 5.72
N LYS A 9 15.53 10.34 6.40
CA LYS A 9 16.82 10.85 5.91
C LYS A 9 17.94 10.12 6.64
N PHE A 10 18.30 8.95 6.18
CA PHE A 10 19.46 8.22 6.70
C PHE A 10 20.11 7.38 5.61
N ASP A 11 21.36 7.02 5.82
CA ASP A 11 22.08 6.09 4.94
C ASP A 11 21.64 4.65 5.25
N PRO A 12 21.08 3.92 4.28
CA PRO A 12 20.65 2.52 4.51
C PRO A 12 21.77 1.59 4.96
N GLN A 13 23.02 1.90 4.65
CA GLN A 13 24.17 1.09 5.07
C GLN A 13 24.72 1.49 6.43
N ASN A 14 24.27 2.60 6.98
CA ASN A 14 24.71 3.12 8.27
C ASN A 14 23.53 3.70 9.03
N VAL A 15 22.62 2.84 9.46
CA VAL A 15 21.39 3.24 10.14
C VAL A 15 21.70 3.75 11.54
N PRO A 16 21.32 5.00 11.88
CA PRO A 16 21.50 5.52 13.23
C PRO A 16 20.61 4.79 14.24
N ASP A 17 20.96 4.88 15.53
CA ASP A 17 20.17 4.25 16.60
C ASP A 17 18.71 4.71 16.60
N THR A 18 18.49 5.97 16.27
CA THR A 18 17.15 6.55 16.09
C THR A 18 17.14 7.48 14.89
N PHE A 19 16.00 7.61 14.24
CA PHE A 19 15.80 8.53 13.14
C PHE A 19 14.38 9.09 13.16
N ARG A 20 14.16 10.17 12.43
CA ARG A 20 12.82 10.78 12.32
C ARG A 20 12.15 10.39 11.01
N CYS A 21 10.88 10.02 11.13
CA CYS A 21 9.97 9.85 10.00
C CYS A 21 8.83 10.86 10.20
N GLY A 22 8.93 12.02 9.54
CA GLY A 22 8.03 13.13 9.83
C GLY A 22 8.15 13.60 11.28
N LEU A 23 7.06 13.54 12.04
CA LEU A 23 7.03 13.88 13.46
C LEU A 23 7.37 12.71 14.39
N MET A 24 7.47 11.50 13.86
CA MET A 24 7.76 10.31 14.64
C MET A 24 9.26 10.07 14.75
N LYS A 25 9.68 9.60 15.94
CA LYS A 25 11.03 9.13 16.18
C LYS A 25 11.01 7.60 16.22
N LEU A 26 11.80 6.98 15.36
CA LEU A 26 11.83 5.53 15.19
C LEU A 26 13.22 4.98 15.53
N GLY A 27 13.26 3.75 16.04
CA GLY A 27 14.50 3.06 16.33
C GLY A 27 15.13 2.36 15.13
N CYS A 28 16.42 2.07 15.19
CA CYS A 28 17.14 1.38 14.12
C CYS A 28 16.55 0.00 13.81
N CYS A 29 16.04 -0.71 14.81
CA CYS A 29 15.42 -2.03 14.62
C CYS A 29 14.23 -1.96 13.68
N TYR A 30 13.42 -0.91 13.78
CA TYR A 30 12.29 -0.69 12.86
C TYR A 30 12.77 -0.52 11.41
N ALA A 31 13.81 0.30 11.19
CA ALA A 31 14.36 0.51 9.86
C ALA A 31 14.95 -0.78 9.28
N MET A 32 15.68 -1.54 10.10
CA MET A 32 16.28 -2.80 9.66
C MET A 32 15.22 -3.83 9.28
N ASP A 33 14.15 -3.96 10.05
CA ASP A 33 13.04 -4.85 9.72
C ASP A 33 12.38 -4.44 8.41
N VAL A 34 12.08 -3.16 8.23
CA VAL A 34 11.44 -2.65 7.00
C VAL A 34 12.33 -2.84 5.78
N MET A 35 13.66 -2.65 5.91
CA MET A 35 14.59 -2.85 4.80
C MET A 35 14.69 -4.32 4.38
N GLN A 36 14.46 -5.26 5.29
CA GLN A 36 14.46 -6.69 5.01
C GLN A 36 13.13 -7.20 4.48
N MET A 37 12.04 -6.45 4.69
CA MET A 37 10.72 -6.83 4.19
C MET A 37 10.61 -6.62 2.68
N ASP A 38 10.11 -7.63 1.99
CA ASP A 38 9.61 -7.50 0.63
C ASP A 38 8.09 -7.63 0.66
N ALA A 39 7.41 -6.47 0.66
CA ALA A 39 5.96 -6.42 0.76
C ALA A 39 5.28 -7.14 -0.42
N PHE A 40 5.87 -7.08 -1.61
CA PHE A 40 5.30 -7.76 -2.79
C PHE A 40 5.47 -9.28 -2.72
N ALA A 41 6.52 -9.76 -2.07
CA ALA A 41 6.69 -11.19 -1.82
C ALA A 41 5.66 -11.70 -0.79
N GLU A 42 5.42 -10.92 0.27
CA GLU A 42 4.41 -11.26 1.29
C GLU A 42 2.99 -11.32 0.72
N ILE A 43 2.66 -10.48 -0.26
CA ILE A 43 1.37 -10.47 -0.95
C ILE A 43 1.03 -11.85 -1.55
N LYS A 44 2.03 -12.58 -2.02
CA LYS A 44 1.84 -13.89 -2.65
C LYS A 44 1.27 -14.95 -1.72
N ASN A 45 1.33 -14.73 -0.41
CA ASN A 45 0.77 -15.64 0.58
C ASN A 45 -0.72 -15.42 0.86
N TYR A 46 -1.31 -14.37 0.30
CA TYR A 46 -2.71 -14.04 0.55
C TYR A 46 -3.60 -14.47 -0.61
N ALA A 47 -4.62 -15.27 -0.30
CA ALA A 47 -5.54 -15.82 -1.29
C ALA A 47 -6.96 -15.25 -1.22
N GLY A 48 -7.22 -14.28 -0.33
CA GLY A 48 -8.53 -13.67 -0.14
C GLY A 48 -8.84 -12.57 -1.15
N ARG A 49 -9.98 -11.91 -0.95
CA ARG A 49 -10.41 -10.76 -1.76
C ARG A 49 -9.64 -9.50 -1.36
N VAL A 50 -9.36 -8.66 -2.32
CA VAL A 50 -8.55 -7.44 -2.11
C VAL A 50 -9.21 -6.24 -2.78
N CYS A 51 -9.28 -5.13 -2.05
CA CYS A 51 -9.69 -3.84 -2.57
C CYS A 51 -8.61 -2.81 -2.26
N ILE A 52 -8.05 -2.21 -3.29
CA ILE A 52 -7.03 -1.18 -3.16
C ILE A 52 -7.64 0.16 -3.59
N VAL A 53 -7.55 1.15 -2.72
CA VAL A 53 -7.99 2.53 -3.01
C VAL A 53 -6.80 3.45 -2.87
N HIS A 54 -6.47 4.19 -3.92
CA HIS A 54 -5.29 5.04 -3.97
C HIS A 54 -5.61 6.38 -4.62
N GLY A 55 -5.10 7.46 -4.06
CA GLY A 55 -5.26 8.80 -4.60
C GLY A 55 -4.27 9.08 -5.74
N THR A 56 -4.75 9.68 -6.82
CA THR A 56 -3.89 9.97 -7.99
C THR A 56 -2.86 11.04 -7.74
N LYS A 57 -3.04 11.88 -6.71
CA LYS A 57 -2.10 12.93 -6.31
C LYS A 57 -1.35 12.60 -5.02
N ASP A 58 -1.21 11.33 -4.70
CA ASP A 58 -0.40 10.88 -3.57
C ASP A 58 1.07 11.17 -3.84
N LYS A 59 1.66 12.09 -3.06
CA LYS A 59 3.06 12.50 -3.19
C LYS A 59 4.01 11.65 -2.34
N ILE A 60 3.48 10.81 -1.48
CA ILE A 60 4.27 9.98 -0.56
C ILE A 60 4.46 8.59 -1.16
N VAL A 61 3.38 7.99 -1.65
CA VAL A 61 3.40 6.68 -2.30
C VAL A 61 2.88 6.84 -3.72
N ASP A 62 3.73 6.60 -4.70
CA ASP A 62 3.37 6.74 -6.10
C ASP A 62 2.30 5.72 -6.51
N VAL A 63 1.43 6.11 -7.44
CA VAL A 63 0.35 5.25 -7.94
C VAL A 63 0.84 3.93 -8.54
N SER A 64 2.08 3.89 -9.01
CA SER A 64 2.69 2.68 -9.54
C SER A 64 2.77 1.56 -8.50
N TYR A 65 2.92 1.88 -7.22
CA TYR A 65 2.92 0.89 -6.14
C TYR A 65 1.55 0.20 -6.00
N ALA A 66 0.46 0.96 -6.13
CA ALA A 66 -0.88 0.39 -6.09
C ALA A 66 -1.12 -0.56 -7.29
N LYS A 67 -0.66 -0.18 -8.47
CA LYS A 67 -0.73 -1.03 -9.67
C LYS A 67 0.08 -2.31 -9.51
N ARG A 68 1.30 -2.20 -8.99
CA ARG A 68 2.17 -3.37 -8.74
C ARG A 68 1.57 -4.30 -7.69
N ALA A 69 0.99 -3.74 -6.63
CA ALA A 69 0.31 -4.53 -5.61
C ALA A 69 -0.88 -5.30 -6.19
N ALA A 70 -1.71 -4.64 -6.99
CA ALA A 70 -2.84 -5.28 -7.65
C ALA A 70 -2.39 -6.44 -8.55
N GLU A 71 -1.34 -6.24 -9.35
CA GLU A 71 -0.78 -7.29 -10.19
C GLU A 71 -0.21 -8.45 -9.36
N ALA A 72 0.47 -8.16 -8.25
CA ALA A 72 1.00 -9.18 -7.35
C ALA A 72 -0.13 -10.04 -6.74
N TYR A 73 -1.22 -9.42 -6.32
CA TYR A 73 -2.39 -10.16 -5.82
C TYR A 73 -3.05 -11.00 -6.91
N LYS A 74 -3.16 -10.46 -8.12
CA LYS A 74 -3.72 -11.22 -9.26
C LYS A 74 -2.87 -12.44 -9.61
N SER A 75 -1.55 -12.34 -9.49
CA SER A 75 -0.64 -13.43 -9.81
C SER A 75 -0.76 -14.62 -8.86
N THR A 76 -1.41 -14.47 -7.71
CA THR A 76 -1.62 -15.57 -6.75
C THR A 76 -2.85 -16.39 -7.03
N MET A 77 -3.64 -16.02 -8.03
CA MET A 77 -4.86 -16.75 -8.36
C MET A 77 -4.56 -18.07 -9.06
N PRO A 78 -5.21 -19.17 -8.66
CA PRO A 78 -5.14 -20.41 -9.42
C PRO A 78 -5.61 -20.21 -10.88
N ILE A 79 -4.99 -20.90 -11.81
CA ILE A 79 -5.41 -20.91 -13.21
C ILE A 79 -6.88 -21.36 -13.28
N GLY A 80 -7.73 -20.57 -13.92
CA GLY A 80 -9.16 -20.84 -14.04
C GLY A 80 -10.04 -20.15 -13.00
N MET A 81 -9.45 -19.54 -11.95
CA MET A 81 -10.17 -18.73 -10.96
C MET A 81 -9.79 -17.27 -11.03
N GLN A 82 -9.34 -16.81 -12.19
CA GLN A 82 -9.02 -15.39 -12.41
C GLN A 82 -10.31 -14.57 -12.51
N ASP A 83 -10.95 -14.39 -11.36
CA ASP A 83 -12.08 -13.50 -11.26
C ASP A 83 -11.56 -12.07 -11.05
N SER A 84 -11.81 -11.20 -12.03
CA SER A 84 -11.47 -9.79 -11.93
C SER A 84 -12.12 -9.11 -10.72
N LYS A 85 -13.14 -9.72 -10.14
CA LYS A 85 -13.83 -9.22 -8.94
C LYS A 85 -13.06 -9.49 -7.64
N ARG A 86 -12.10 -10.43 -7.65
CA ARG A 86 -11.32 -10.74 -6.45
C ARG A 86 -10.38 -9.60 -6.07
N VAL A 87 -9.71 -9.01 -7.05
CA VAL A 87 -8.78 -7.90 -6.84
C VAL A 87 -9.35 -6.67 -7.53
N GLN A 88 -9.68 -5.66 -6.75
CA GLN A 88 -10.19 -4.39 -7.26
C GLN A 88 -9.19 -3.28 -6.95
N LEU A 89 -8.91 -2.46 -7.95
CA LEU A 89 -8.07 -1.28 -7.82
C LEU A 89 -8.87 -0.05 -8.22
N HIS A 90 -9.02 0.89 -7.30
CA HIS A 90 -9.74 2.13 -7.51
C HIS A 90 -8.82 3.32 -7.28
N PHE A 91 -8.79 4.23 -8.23
CA PHE A 91 -8.10 5.51 -8.08
C PHE A 91 -9.10 6.61 -7.77
N ILE A 92 -8.79 7.42 -6.76
CA ILE A 92 -9.55 8.63 -6.45
C ILE A 92 -8.84 9.81 -7.08
N ASP A 93 -9.44 10.40 -8.10
CA ASP A 93 -8.85 11.51 -8.82
C ASP A 93 -8.66 12.73 -7.91
N GLY A 94 -7.45 13.27 -7.91
CA GLY A 94 -7.09 14.40 -7.06
C GLY A 94 -6.81 14.04 -5.59
N GLY A 95 -7.00 12.78 -5.19
CA GLY A 95 -6.75 12.34 -3.81
C GLY A 95 -5.27 12.31 -3.45
N GLY A 96 -4.91 12.84 -2.27
CA GLY A 96 -3.57 12.77 -1.72
C GLY A 96 -3.35 11.52 -0.87
N HIS A 97 -2.20 11.44 -0.23
CA HIS A 97 -1.86 10.31 0.65
C HIS A 97 -2.83 10.20 1.84
N MET A 98 -3.13 11.31 2.44
CA MET A 98 -4.19 11.42 3.45
C MET A 98 -5.38 12.08 2.77
N PHE A 99 -6.43 11.30 2.52
CA PHE A 99 -7.59 11.81 1.81
C PHE A 99 -8.20 13.01 2.52
N SER A 100 -8.58 14.03 1.74
CA SER A 100 -9.45 15.09 2.24
C SER A 100 -10.82 14.51 2.59
N LYS A 101 -11.62 15.24 3.35
CA LYS A 101 -12.97 14.79 3.75
C LYS A 101 -13.82 14.35 2.56
N LYS A 102 -13.74 15.08 1.46
CA LYS A 102 -14.42 14.76 0.21
C LYS A 102 -13.99 13.41 -0.37
N HIS A 103 -12.68 13.19 -0.44
CA HIS A 103 -12.11 11.95 -0.99
C HIS A 103 -12.31 10.77 -0.05
N ASP A 104 -12.30 11.01 1.26
CA ASP A 104 -12.54 9.98 2.26
C ASP A 104 -13.96 9.39 2.14
N VAL A 105 -14.95 10.20 1.87
CA VAL A 105 -16.33 9.74 1.63
C VAL A 105 -16.38 8.80 0.42
N ILE A 106 -15.68 9.12 -0.66
CA ILE A 106 -15.62 8.27 -1.85
C ILE A 106 -14.93 6.95 -1.52
N ALA A 107 -13.80 6.99 -0.82
CA ALA A 107 -13.05 5.80 -0.42
C ALA A 107 -13.91 4.88 0.45
N MET A 108 -14.59 5.43 1.45
CA MET A 108 -15.46 4.64 2.33
C MET A 108 -16.61 3.99 1.59
N LYS A 109 -17.19 4.68 0.61
CA LYS A 109 -18.25 4.11 -0.23
C LYS A 109 -17.75 2.90 -1.02
N LEU A 110 -16.57 3.03 -1.66
CA LEU A 110 -15.95 1.93 -2.41
C LEU A 110 -15.67 0.73 -1.53
N LEU A 111 -15.12 0.96 -0.33
CA LEU A 111 -14.82 -0.10 0.63
C LEU A 111 -16.09 -0.79 1.14
N LYS A 112 -17.14 -0.04 1.42
CA LYS A 112 -18.42 -0.60 1.85
C LYS A 112 -19.07 -1.46 0.76
N GLU A 113 -19.05 -1.00 -0.47
CA GLU A 113 -19.57 -1.76 -1.61
C GLU A 113 -18.80 -3.06 -1.82
N PHE A 114 -17.48 -3.00 -1.69
CA PHE A 114 -16.63 -4.19 -1.77
C PHE A 114 -16.96 -5.21 -0.67
N ALA A 115 -17.10 -4.75 0.56
CA ALA A 115 -17.43 -5.61 1.70
C ALA A 115 -18.83 -6.23 1.56
N ALA A 116 -19.82 -5.47 1.07
CA ALA A 116 -21.18 -5.94 0.89
C ALA A 116 -21.30 -7.04 -0.17
N LYS A 117 -20.47 -7.04 -1.18
CA LYS A 117 -20.44 -8.07 -2.25
C LYS A 117 -19.78 -9.37 -1.83
N HIS A 118 -19.42 -9.48 -0.57
CA HIS A 118 -18.71 -10.67 -0.04
C HIS A 118 -19.65 -11.82 0.34
N GLU A 119 -20.92 -11.59 0.27
CA GLU A 119 -21.90 -12.67 0.52
C GLU A 119 -22.07 -13.57 -0.71
#